data_06527f68d25b6346b330a46790fca57e
#
_entry.id   06527f68d25b6346b330a46790fca57e
#
_cell.length_a   1.000
_cell.length_b   1.000
_cell.length_c   1.000
_cell.angle_alpha   90.00
_cell.angle_beta   90.00
_cell.angle_gamma   90.00
#
_symmetry.space_group_name_H-M   'P 1'
#
loop_
_entity.id
_entity.type
_entity.pdbx_description
1 polymer ?
#
loop_
_entity_poly.entity_id
_entity_poly.type
_entity_poly.pdbx_seq_one_letter_code
_entity_poly.pdbx_strand_id
1 'polypeptide(L)'
;MNATKTGSAFLRIESVSKSFGDFKAVDQVSLDVARGEIFALLGSSGCGKSTLLRMLAGFERPSGGRIVLDGVDLAGLPPYERPVNMMFQSYALFPHLSVWDNVAFGLRRDKLPKAEIASRVDDMLRMVQLTPYARRKPHQLSGGQQQRVALARSLAKRPQLLLLDEPLGALDRKLREDTQIELVNIIQQVGVTCVMVTHDQEEAMTMASRIAVMSQGRFLQVGSPADIYESPATRFVADFIGNVNLMEGRVVVDEADHAEIECEDVVHRVDHGITGYQGQEVAVAVRPEKIHLSAEPPEGERNRVRGLVRAMSYFGGYTLYHLELPSGATLKVNVENDTRQREGAPVQGDLVWAHWLPTSQVVLKS
;
A
#
# COMPACT_ATOMS: atom_id res chain seq x y z
N MET A 1 9.99 -22.78 1.73
CA MET A 1 10.45 -22.82 0.34
C MET A 1 9.27 -23.16 -0.55
N ASN A 2 8.49 -22.16 -0.96
CA ASN A 2 7.46 -22.33 -2.00
C ASN A 2 7.98 -21.61 -3.23
N ALA A 3 8.43 -22.38 -4.22
CA ALA A 3 8.82 -21.90 -5.52
C ALA A 3 7.61 -21.23 -6.18
N THR A 4 7.64 -19.92 -6.28
CA THR A 4 6.72 -19.11 -7.08
C THR A 4 6.77 -19.63 -8.50
N LYS A 5 5.65 -20.16 -9.01
CA LYS A 5 5.48 -20.50 -10.43
C LYS A 5 5.84 -19.26 -11.24
N THR A 6 6.95 -19.29 -11.94
CA THR A 6 7.35 -18.34 -12.98
C THR A 6 6.41 -18.46 -14.17
N GLY A 7 5.17 -18.01 -14.03
CA GLY A 7 4.33 -17.66 -15.18
C GLY A 7 4.95 -16.43 -15.83
N SER A 8 5.00 -16.37 -17.16
CA SER A 8 5.48 -15.19 -17.89
C SER A 8 4.75 -13.95 -17.40
N ALA A 9 5.50 -12.88 -17.07
CA ALA A 9 4.93 -11.62 -16.63
C ALA A 9 3.88 -11.12 -17.63
N PHE A 10 2.69 -10.79 -17.13
CA PHE A 10 1.58 -10.30 -17.95
C PHE A 10 1.75 -8.83 -18.34
N LEU A 11 2.09 -7.99 -17.35
CA LEU A 11 2.56 -6.62 -17.57
C LEU A 11 4.05 -6.57 -17.18
N ARG A 12 4.89 -6.09 -18.10
CA ARG A 12 6.31 -5.88 -17.86
C ARG A 12 6.68 -4.43 -18.11
N ILE A 13 7.30 -3.83 -17.13
CA ILE A 13 7.87 -2.48 -17.17
C ILE A 13 9.39 -2.68 -17.13
N GLU A 14 10.11 -2.26 -18.18
CA GLU A 14 11.54 -2.51 -18.36
C GLU A 14 12.30 -1.17 -18.37
N SER A 15 13.00 -0.85 -17.28
CA SER A 15 13.83 0.35 -17.10
C SER A 15 13.16 1.64 -17.57
N VAL A 16 11.85 1.79 -17.28
CA VAL A 16 11.06 2.91 -17.74
C VAL A 16 11.47 4.19 -17.01
N SER A 17 11.69 5.23 -17.79
CA SER A 17 12.02 6.56 -17.30
C SER A 17 11.11 7.62 -17.93
N LYS A 18 10.85 8.70 -17.17
CA LYS A 18 10.14 9.90 -17.66
C LYS A 18 10.78 11.15 -17.09
N SER A 19 11.20 12.05 -17.99
CA SER A 19 11.69 13.36 -17.61
C SER A 19 10.80 14.46 -18.16
N PHE A 20 10.67 15.56 -17.42
CA PHE A 20 10.04 16.83 -17.82
C PHE A 20 11.10 17.92 -17.65
N GLY A 21 11.74 18.31 -18.76
CA GLY A 21 12.96 19.09 -18.68
C GLY A 21 14.04 18.37 -17.87
N ASP A 22 14.61 19.04 -16.88
CA ASP A 22 15.63 18.46 -15.99
C ASP A 22 15.06 17.60 -14.86
N PHE A 23 13.75 17.63 -14.65
CA PHE A 23 13.11 16.87 -13.59
C PHE A 23 12.78 15.44 -14.03
N LYS A 24 13.38 14.45 -13.35
CA LYS A 24 13.06 13.04 -13.54
C LYS A 24 11.89 12.62 -12.64
N ALA A 25 10.71 12.51 -13.22
CA ALA A 25 9.50 12.07 -12.52
C ALA A 25 9.49 10.55 -12.28
N VAL A 26 10.07 9.77 -13.20
CA VAL A 26 10.26 8.31 -13.09
C VAL A 26 11.67 8.00 -13.57
N ASP A 27 12.43 7.23 -12.80
CA ASP A 27 13.84 6.96 -13.06
C ASP A 27 14.13 5.45 -13.06
N GLN A 28 14.24 4.88 -14.26
CA GLN A 28 14.65 3.49 -14.54
C GLN A 28 13.89 2.42 -13.74
N VAL A 29 12.57 2.58 -13.59
CA VAL A 29 11.76 1.60 -12.86
C VAL A 29 11.54 0.34 -13.69
N SER A 30 11.67 -0.82 -13.04
CA SER A 30 11.38 -2.13 -13.62
C SER A 30 10.43 -2.90 -12.72
N LEU A 31 9.43 -3.56 -13.31
CA LEU A 31 8.40 -4.29 -12.58
C LEU A 31 7.74 -5.32 -13.48
N ASP A 32 7.52 -6.50 -12.92
CA ASP A 32 6.69 -7.54 -13.51
C ASP A 32 5.40 -7.70 -12.67
N VAL A 33 4.23 -7.69 -13.34
CA VAL A 33 2.92 -7.93 -12.72
C VAL A 33 2.31 -9.18 -13.37
N ALA A 34 1.81 -10.09 -12.54
CA ALA A 34 1.21 -11.33 -13.00
C ALA A 34 -0.24 -11.10 -13.52
N ARG A 35 -0.75 -12.03 -14.32
CA ARG A 35 -2.15 -11.97 -14.79
C ARG A 35 -3.12 -12.15 -13.60
N GLY A 36 -4.13 -11.29 -13.52
CA GLY A 36 -5.12 -11.31 -12.43
C GLY A 36 -4.60 -10.75 -11.10
N GLU A 37 -3.37 -10.24 -11.06
CA GLU A 37 -2.79 -9.61 -9.87
C GLU A 37 -3.41 -8.23 -9.62
N ILE A 38 -3.64 -7.89 -8.34
CA ILE A 38 -3.90 -6.52 -7.90
C ILE A 38 -2.58 -5.98 -7.33
N PHE A 39 -1.98 -5.03 -8.03
CA PHE A 39 -0.69 -4.43 -7.69
C PHE A 39 -0.88 -2.97 -7.28
N ALA A 40 -0.30 -2.55 -6.16
CA ALA A 40 -0.36 -1.17 -5.69
C ALA A 40 0.97 -0.42 -5.87
N LEU A 41 0.88 0.80 -6.35
CA LEU A 41 1.96 1.80 -6.31
C LEU A 41 1.68 2.74 -5.13
N LEU A 42 2.50 2.67 -4.10
CA LEU A 42 2.36 3.43 -2.87
C LEU A 42 3.53 4.41 -2.72
N GLY A 43 3.29 5.61 -2.20
CA GLY A 43 4.35 6.60 -1.98
C GLY A 43 3.79 8.00 -1.73
N SER A 44 4.64 8.94 -1.33
CA SER A 44 4.26 10.33 -1.09
C SER A 44 3.80 11.05 -2.36
N SER A 45 3.11 12.17 -2.21
CA SER A 45 2.72 13.02 -3.34
C SER A 45 3.95 13.47 -4.15
N GLY A 46 3.84 13.44 -5.47
CA GLY A 46 4.91 13.87 -6.37
C GLY A 46 6.03 12.84 -6.61
N CYS A 47 6.00 11.63 -6.01
CA CYS A 47 7.06 10.63 -6.19
C CYS A 47 7.04 9.90 -7.56
N GLY A 48 6.07 10.18 -8.46
CA GLY A 48 6.04 9.64 -9.82
C GLY A 48 4.94 8.61 -10.12
N LYS A 49 4.14 8.19 -9.15
CA LYS A 49 3.07 7.17 -9.29
C LYS A 49 2.09 7.46 -10.43
N SER A 50 1.43 8.62 -10.38
CA SER A 50 0.44 9.02 -11.40
C SER A 50 1.09 9.22 -12.77
N THR A 51 2.38 9.61 -12.83
CA THR A 51 3.12 9.67 -14.08
C THR A 51 3.31 8.27 -14.68
N LEU A 52 3.70 7.30 -13.86
CA LEU A 52 3.82 5.90 -14.29
C LEU A 52 2.46 5.35 -14.75
N LEU A 53 1.39 5.61 -14.00
CA LEU A 53 0.03 5.19 -14.36
C LEU A 53 -0.41 5.79 -15.70
N ARG A 54 -0.12 7.08 -15.93
CA ARG A 54 -0.41 7.76 -17.22
C ARG A 54 0.39 7.19 -18.37
N MET A 55 1.62 6.74 -18.13
CA MET A 55 2.41 6.04 -19.15
C MET A 55 1.80 4.69 -19.51
N LEU A 56 1.30 3.92 -18.52
CA LEU A 56 0.56 2.68 -18.76
C LEU A 56 -0.73 2.94 -19.57
N ALA A 57 -1.47 3.99 -19.23
CA ALA A 57 -2.69 4.39 -19.94
C ALA A 57 -2.44 4.97 -21.34
N GLY A 58 -1.21 5.41 -21.64
CA GLY A 58 -0.84 6.03 -22.92
C GLY A 58 -1.05 7.55 -22.99
N PHE A 59 -1.41 8.19 -21.88
CA PHE A 59 -1.53 9.66 -21.80
C PHE A 59 -0.17 10.35 -21.73
N GLU A 60 0.87 9.61 -21.33
CA GLU A 60 2.26 10.07 -21.34
C GLU A 60 3.12 9.03 -22.07
N ARG A 61 4.17 9.52 -22.76
CA ARG A 61 5.17 8.63 -23.38
C ARG A 61 6.38 8.53 -22.48
N PRO A 62 6.91 7.33 -22.25
CA PRO A 62 8.22 7.16 -21.61
C PRO A 62 9.30 7.96 -22.35
N SER A 63 10.26 8.51 -21.61
CA SER A 63 11.48 9.07 -22.18
C SER A 63 12.52 7.99 -22.49
N GLY A 64 12.41 6.82 -21.86
CA GLY A 64 13.25 5.64 -22.08
C GLY A 64 12.61 4.41 -21.48
N GLY A 65 13.13 3.24 -21.83
CA GLY A 65 12.58 1.96 -21.39
C GLY A 65 11.40 1.49 -22.23
N ARG A 66 10.74 0.41 -21.78
CA ARG A 66 9.67 -0.25 -22.52
C ARG A 66 8.56 -0.74 -21.59
N ILE A 67 7.32 -0.75 -22.10
CA ILE A 67 6.14 -1.28 -21.41
C ILE A 67 5.49 -2.33 -22.30
N VAL A 68 5.43 -3.56 -21.82
CA VAL A 68 4.88 -4.70 -22.55
C VAL A 68 3.68 -5.28 -21.81
N LEU A 69 2.55 -5.41 -22.46
CA LEU A 69 1.34 -6.03 -21.92
C LEU A 69 0.97 -7.24 -22.76
N ASP A 70 0.93 -8.43 -22.15
CA ASP A 70 0.63 -9.70 -22.81
C ASP A 70 1.45 -9.93 -24.10
N GLY A 71 2.75 -9.60 -24.06
CA GLY A 71 3.67 -9.70 -25.18
C GLY A 71 3.62 -8.53 -26.19
N VAL A 72 2.69 -7.59 -26.05
CA VAL A 72 2.53 -6.42 -26.93
C VAL A 72 3.20 -5.20 -26.35
N ASP A 73 4.11 -4.57 -27.09
CA ASP A 73 4.70 -3.28 -26.69
C ASP A 73 3.69 -2.15 -26.82
N LEU A 74 3.43 -1.43 -25.73
CA LEU A 74 2.46 -0.36 -25.69
C LEU A 74 2.99 1.00 -26.20
N ALA A 75 4.29 1.15 -26.46
CA ALA A 75 4.92 2.43 -26.81
C ALA A 75 4.34 3.07 -28.08
N GLY A 76 3.98 2.23 -29.08
CA GLY A 76 3.41 2.69 -30.35
C GLY A 76 1.88 2.88 -30.34
N LEU A 77 1.19 2.42 -29.31
CA LEU A 77 -0.28 2.42 -29.26
C LEU A 77 -0.82 3.70 -28.58
N PRO A 78 -1.73 4.42 -29.24
CA PRO A 78 -2.44 5.54 -28.61
C PRO A 78 -3.39 5.02 -27.51
N PRO A 79 -3.84 5.86 -26.55
CA PRO A 79 -4.65 5.42 -25.41
C PRO A 79 -5.90 4.62 -25.78
N TYR A 80 -6.58 5.00 -26.88
CA TYR A 80 -7.84 4.37 -27.28
C TYR A 80 -7.68 2.99 -27.96
N GLU A 81 -6.46 2.63 -28.37
CA GLU A 81 -6.12 1.31 -28.95
C GLU A 81 -5.54 0.34 -27.92
N ARG A 82 -5.15 0.85 -26.75
CA ARG A 82 -4.63 0.01 -25.67
C ARG A 82 -5.74 -0.85 -25.06
N PRO A 83 -5.51 -2.13 -24.76
CA PRO A 83 -6.46 -2.97 -24.04
C PRO A 83 -6.45 -2.63 -22.52
N VAL A 84 -6.45 -1.34 -22.21
CA VAL A 84 -6.30 -0.76 -20.87
C VAL A 84 -7.44 0.20 -20.62
N ASN A 85 -8.07 0.12 -19.47
CA ASN A 85 -9.01 1.15 -19.01
C ASN A 85 -8.55 1.75 -17.69
N MET A 86 -8.86 3.04 -17.51
CA MET A 86 -8.48 3.79 -16.32
C MET A 86 -9.71 4.36 -15.62
N MET A 87 -9.74 4.22 -14.31
CA MET A 87 -10.65 4.92 -13.41
C MET A 87 -9.87 6.07 -12.76
N PHE A 88 -10.37 7.29 -12.95
CA PHE A 88 -9.76 8.50 -12.41
C PHE A 88 -10.23 8.78 -10.98
N GLN A 89 -9.44 9.50 -10.22
CA GLN A 89 -9.74 9.93 -8.85
C GLN A 89 -11.09 10.64 -8.72
N SER A 90 -11.46 11.49 -9.69
CA SER A 90 -12.75 12.19 -9.74
C SER A 90 -13.90 11.34 -10.28
N TYR A 91 -13.66 10.04 -10.52
CA TYR A 91 -14.57 9.12 -11.23
C TYR A 91 -14.91 9.53 -12.68
N ALA A 92 -14.76 10.78 -13.03
CA ALA A 92 -14.99 11.37 -14.36
C ALA A 92 -16.31 10.87 -15.03
N LEU A 93 -17.39 10.76 -14.26
CA LEU A 93 -18.70 10.37 -14.78
C LEU A 93 -19.26 11.51 -15.65
N PHE A 94 -19.96 11.15 -16.73
CA PHE A 94 -20.67 12.09 -17.58
C PHE A 94 -21.94 12.56 -16.85
N PRO A 95 -22.02 13.83 -16.37
CA PRO A 95 -23.08 14.28 -15.48
C PRO A 95 -24.46 14.37 -16.14
N HIS A 96 -24.49 14.50 -17.47
CA HIS A 96 -25.70 14.58 -18.28
C HIS A 96 -26.25 13.21 -18.67
N LEU A 97 -25.46 12.11 -18.54
CA LEU A 97 -25.85 10.75 -18.86
C LEU A 97 -26.41 10.04 -17.63
N SER A 98 -27.33 9.06 -17.86
CA SER A 98 -27.76 8.14 -16.83
C SER A 98 -26.63 7.18 -16.41
N VAL A 99 -26.81 6.46 -15.31
CA VAL A 99 -25.90 5.37 -14.90
C VAL A 99 -25.73 4.35 -16.02
N TRP A 100 -26.84 3.90 -16.60
CA TRP A 100 -26.85 2.97 -17.72
C TRP A 100 -26.05 3.51 -18.91
N ASP A 101 -26.30 4.76 -19.30
CA ASP A 101 -25.61 5.41 -20.42
C ASP A 101 -24.12 5.66 -20.17
N ASN A 102 -23.73 5.94 -18.92
CA ASN A 102 -22.33 6.05 -18.53
C ASN A 102 -21.60 4.72 -18.77
N VAL A 103 -22.17 3.58 -18.37
CA VAL A 103 -21.58 2.27 -18.58
C VAL A 103 -21.58 1.88 -20.07
N ALA A 104 -22.66 2.20 -20.79
CA ALA A 104 -22.82 1.91 -22.22
C ALA A 104 -21.90 2.75 -23.12
N PHE A 105 -21.37 3.87 -22.64
CA PHE A 105 -20.69 4.88 -23.46
C PHE A 105 -19.54 4.29 -24.30
N GLY A 106 -18.63 3.56 -23.65
CA GLY A 106 -17.49 2.92 -24.33
C GLY A 106 -17.92 1.86 -25.33
N LEU A 107 -18.93 1.06 -24.98
CA LEU A 107 -19.46 -0.01 -25.83
C LEU A 107 -20.11 0.52 -27.12
N ARG A 108 -20.83 1.65 -27.00
CA ARG A 108 -21.41 2.34 -28.17
C ARG A 108 -20.32 2.87 -29.11
N ARG A 109 -19.21 3.38 -28.55
CA ARG A 109 -18.09 3.88 -29.33
C ARG A 109 -17.38 2.74 -30.10
N ASP A 110 -17.34 1.55 -29.51
CA ASP A 110 -16.81 0.35 -30.15
C ASP A 110 -17.78 -0.24 -31.19
N LYS A 111 -18.95 0.40 -31.42
CA LYS A 111 -19.98 0.03 -32.40
C LYS A 111 -20.55 -1.39 -32.21
N LEU A 112 -20.62 -1.85 -30.96
CA LEU A 112 -21.21 -3.16 -30.65
C LEU A 112 -22.73 -3.19 -30.97
N PRO A 113 -23.30 -4.35 -31.27
CA PRO A 113 -24.74 -4.51 -31.45
C PRO A 113 -25.54 -4.06 -30.20
N LYS A 114 -26.68 -3.42 -30.41
CA LYS A 114 -27.51 -2.89 -29.31
C LYS A 114 -27.88 -3.95 -28.26
N ALA A 115 -28.18 -5.16 -28.68
CA ALA A 115 -28.52 -6.28 -27.78
C ALA A 115 -27.30 -6.67 -26.90
N GLU A 116 -26.10 -6.68 -27.47
CA GLU A 116 -24.88 -6.98 -26.73
C GLU A 116 -24.55 -5.87 -25.74
N ILE A 117 -24.72 -4.59 -26.13
CA ILE A 117 -24.55 -3.45 -25.22
C ILE A 117 -25.50 -3.60 -24.03
N ALA A 118 -26.78 -3.87 -24.28
CA ALA A 118 -27.77 -4.03 -23.20
C ALA A 118 -27.39 -5.15 -22.24
N SER A 119 -27.05 -6.33 -22.76
CA SER A 119 -26.64 -7.48 -21.94
C SER A 119 -25.41 -7.15 -21.08
N ARG A 120 -24.35 -6.59 -21.69
CA ARG A 120 -23.12 -6.26 -20.95
C ARG A 120 -23.35 -5.18 -19.87
N VAL A 121 -24.15 -4.16 -20.17
CA VAL A 121 -24.46 -3.11 -19.20
C VAL A 121 -25.27 -3.69 -18.03
N ASP A 122 -26.29 -4.50 -18.31
CA ASP A 122 -27.13 -5.12 -17.28
C ASP A 122 -26.31 -6.07 -16.38
N ASP A 123 -25.37 -6.84 -16.98
CA ASP A 123 -24.44 -7.69 -16.23
C ASP A 123 -23.53 -6.85 -15.31
N MET A 124 -22.95 -5.77 -15.83
CA MET A 124 -22.13 -4.87 -15.03
C MET A 124 -22.90 -4.20 -13.89
N LEU A 125 -24.10 -3.69 -14.17
CA LEU A 125 -24.95 -3.06 -13.15
C LEU A 125 -25.38 -4.06 -12.06
N ARG A 126 -25.62 -5.32 -12.43
CA ARG A 126 -25.91 -6.38 -11.47
C ARG A 126 -24.69 -6.68 -10.60
N MET A 127 -23.52 -6.80 -11.20
CA MET A 127 -22.25 -7.06 -10.50
C MET A 127 -21.93 -5.99 -9.46
N VAL A 128 -22.15 -4.71 -9.79
CA VAL A 128 -21.90 -3.58 -8.86
C VAL A 128 -23.14 -3.21 -8.04
N GLN A 129 -24.20 -4.03 -8.05
CA GLN A 129 -25.45 -3.85 -7.30
C GLN A 129 -26.17 -2.51 -7.57
N LEU A 130 -26.09 -1.98 -8.79
CA LEU A 130 -26.66 -0.70 -9.19
C LEU A 130 -27.84 -0.80 -10.17
N THR A 131 -28.38 -2.01 -10.41
CA THR A 131 -29.55 -2.22 -11.30
C THR A 131 -30.74 -1.30 -10.97
N PRO A 132 -31.13 -1.07 -9.68
CA PRO A 132 -32.24 -0.17 -9.36
C PRO A 132 -31.96 1.31 -9.69
N TYR A 133 -30.71 1.67 -9.87
CA TYR A 133 -30.26 3.05 -10.11
C TYR A 133 -29.94 3.32 -11.58
N ALA A 134 -30.16 2.37 -12.51
CA ALA A 134 -29.79 2.43 -13.91
C ALA A 134 -30.22 3.74 -14.62
N ARG A 135 -31.39 4.28 -14.26
CA ARG A 135 -31.97 5.52 -14.85
C ARG A 135 -31.55 6.81 -14.16
N ARG A 136 -30.87 6.73 -12.99
CA ARG A 136 -30.42 7.92 -12.25
C ARG A 136 -29.23 8.56 -12.93
N LYS A 137 -29.06 9.87 -12.66
CA LYS A 137 -27.86 10.62 -13.05
C LYS A 137 -26.84 10.66 -11.90
N PRO A 138 -25.54 10.92 -12.17
CA PRO A 138 -24.50 10.91 -11.15
C PRO A 138 -24.79 11.77 -9.92
N HIS A 139 -25.37 12.96 -10.06
CA HIS A 139 -25.70 13.84 -8.93
C HIS A 139 -26.80 13.28 -7.99
N GLN A 140 -27.47 12.22 -8.37
CA GLN A 140 -28.52 11.55 -7.59
C GLN A 140 -27.97 10.32 -6.83
N LEU A 141 -26.65 10.12 -6.85
CA LEU A 141 -25.96 8.98 -6.27
C LEU A 141 -25.02 9.41 -5.14
N SER A 142 -24.84 8.54 -4.15
CA SER A 142 -23.76 8.71 -3.15
C SER A 142 -22.37 8.56 -3.80
N GLY A 143 -21.32 9.01 -3.11
CA GLY A 143 -19.93 8.88 -3.59
C GLY A 143 -19.55 7.43 -3.91
N GLY A 144 -19.86 6.47 -3.03
CA GLY A 144 -19.62 5.06 -3.28
C GLY A 144 -20.42 4.48 -4.45
N GLN A 145 -21.67 4.95 -4.67
CA GLN A 145 -22.44 4.58 -5.85
C GLN A 145 -21.81 5.13 -7.14
N GLN A 146 -21.33 6.39 -7.13
CA GLN A 146 -20.65 6.99 -8.28
C GLN A 146 -19.35 6.23 -8.62
N GLN A 147 -18.60 5.83 -7.60
CA GLN A 147 -17.41 5.01 -7.77
C GLN A 147 -17.74 3.67 -8.44
N ARG A 148 -18.78 2.95 -7.96
CA ARG A 148 -19.22 1.69 -8.56
C ARG A 148 -19.68 1.87 -10.03
N VAL A 149 -20.31 2.99 -10.38
CA VAL A 149 -20.61 3.31 -11.79
C VAL A 149 -19.34 3.47 -12.61
N ALA A 150 -18.34 4.20 -12.09
CA ALA A 150 -17.07 4.39 -12.77
C ALA A 150 -16.31 3.07 -12.98
N LEU A 151 -16.33 2.20 -11.96
CA LEU A 151 -15.77 0.86 -12.05
C LEU A 151 -16.50 0.01 -13.12
N ALA A 152 -17.83 -0.06 -13.08
CA ALA A 152 -18.63 -0.76 -14.06
C ALA A 152 -18.37 -0.26 -15.49
N ARG A 153 -18.26 1.07 -15.69
CA ARG A 153 -17.90 1.66 -16.97
C ARG A 153 -16.53 1.23 -17.45
N SER A 154 -15.55 1.18 -16.52
CA SER A 154 -14.18 0.78 -16.84
C SER A 154 -14.08 -0.71 -17.19
N LEU A 155 -14.88 -1.57 -16.55
CA LEU A 155 -14.89 -3.01 -16.78
C LEU A 155 -15.74 -3.45 -17.97
N ALA A 156 -16.76 -2.65 -18.37
CA ALA A 156 -17.71 -3.01 -19.43
C ALA A 156 -17.03 -3.38 -20.78
N LYS A 157 -15.92 -2.73 -21.10
CA LYS A 157 -15.12 -3.02 -22.29
C LYS A 157 -14.25 -4.28 -22.18
N ARG A 158 -14.24 -4.95 -21.03
CA ARG A 158 -13.39 -6.14 -20.73
C ARG A 158 -11.91 -5.85 -20.98
N PRO A 159 -11.32 -4.84 -20.31
CA PRO A 159 -9.91 -4.53 -20.49
C PRO A 159 -9.04 -5.68 -20.02
N GLN A 160 -7.84 -5.78 -20.56
CA GLN A 160 -6.82 -6.71 -20.05
C GLN A 160 -6.13 -6.17 -18.81
N LEU A 161 -6.01 -4.83 -18.71
CA LEU A 161 -5.42 -4.12 -17.59
C LEU A 161 -6.37 -3.01 -17.11
N LEU A 162 -6.71 -3.03 -15.82
CA LEU A 162 -7.45 -1.98 -15.15
C LEU A 162 -6.47 -1.09 -14.39
N LEU A 163 -6.55 0.21 -14.59
CA LEU A 163 -5.77 1.20 -13.86
C LEU A 163 -6.70 2.00 -12.92
N LEU A 164 -6.32 2.11 -11.66
CA LEU A 164 -7.06 2.85 -10.65
C LEU A 164 -6.19 3.98 -10.08
N ASP A 165 -6.63 5.22 -10.25
CA ASP A 165 -5.94 6.42 -9.74
C ASP A 165 -6.66 6.89 -8.49
N GLU A 166 -6.11 6.61 -7.29
CA GLU A 166 -6.67 6.93 -5.98
C GLU A 166 -8.17 6.59 -5.86
N PRO A 167 -8.54 5.31 -6.03
CA PRO A 167 -9.93 4.91 -6.25
C PRO A 167 -10.88 5.25 -5.10
N LEU A 168 -10.39 5.42 -3.88
CA LEU A 168 -11.18 5.65 -2.66
C LEU A 168 -10.94 7.04 -2.05
N GLY A 169 -10.08 7.87 -2.64
CA GLY A 169 -9.68 9.16 -2.08
C GLY A 169 -10.81 10.17 -1.86
N ALA A 170 -11.95 10.01 -2.55
CA ALA A 170 -13.12 10.89 -2.42
C ALA A 170 -14.16 10.41 -1.38
N LEU A 171 -13.92 9.30 -0.68
CA LEU A 171 -14.84 8.70 0.28
C LEU A 171 -14.48 9.03 1.73
N ASP A 172 -15.48 9.16 2.60
CA ASP A 172 -15.28 9.20 4.04
C ASP A 172 -14.77 7.86 4.58
N ARG A 173 -14.17 7.87 5.78
CA ARG A 173 -13.46 6.71 6.34
C ARG A 173 -14.36 5.47 6.45
N LYS A 174 -15.57 5.59 6.98
CA LYS A 174 -16.46 4.44 7.20
C LYS A 174 -16.91 3.81 5.88
N LEU A 175 -17.27 4.64 4.90
CA LEU A 175 -17.68 4.18 3.58
C LEU A 175 -16.50 3.57 2.81
N ARG A 176 -15.27 3.99 3.10
CA ARG A 176 -14.04 3.50 2.47
C ARG A 176 -13.78 2.03 2.80
N GLU A 177 -13.87 1.64 4.07
CA GLU A 177 -13.62 0.25 4.52
C GLU A 177 -14.54 -0.75 3.81
N ASP A 178 -15.86 -0.50 3.80
CA ASP A 178 -16.83 -1.37 3.12
C ASP A 178 -16.58 -1.42 1.61
N THR A 179 -16.23 -0.29 1.01
CA THR A 179 -16.02 -0.16 -0.43
C THR A 179 -14.71 -0.81 -0.90
N GLN A 180 -13.67 -0.86 -0.06
CA GLN A 180 -12.43 -1.59 -0.34
C GLN A 180 -12.71 -3.07 -0.62
N ILE A 181 -13.44 -3.72 0.29
CA ILE A 181 -13.77 -5.15 0.18
C ILE A 181 -14.60 -5.41 -1.09
N GLU A 182 -15.60 -4.58 -1.35
CA GLU A 182 -16.43 -4.72 -2.56
C GLU A 182 -15.60 -4.55 -3.84
N LEU A 183 -14.73 -3.54 -3.89
CA LEU A 183 -13.89 -3.25 -5.05
C LEU A 183 -12.95 -4.44 -5.37
N VAL A 184 -12.28 -4.98 -4.34
CA VAL A 184 -11.42 -6.16 -4.47
C VAL A 184 -12.20 -7.36 -4.98
N ASN A 185 -13.39 -7.63 -4.39
CA ASN A 185 -14.24 -8.75 -4.80
C ASN A 185 -14.67 -8.65 -6.26
N ILE A 186 -15.05 -7.45 -6.74
CA ILE A 186 -15.45 -7.22 -8.13
C ILE A 186 -14.27 -7.46 -9.07
N ILE A 187 -13.08 -6.92 -8.76
CA ILE A 187 -11.86 -7.09 -9.58
C ILE A 187 -11.49 -8.57 -9.67
N GLN A 188 -11.50 -9.29 -8.55
CA GLN A 188 -11.20 -10.72 -8.49
C GLN A 188 -12.24 -11.56 -9.24
N GLN A 189 -13.53 -11.25 -9.11
CA GLN A 189 -14.61 -11.94 -9.82
C GLN A 189 -14.49 -11.80 -11.35
N VAL A 190 -14.06 -10.61 -11.82
CA VAL A 190 -13.79 -10.36 -13.24
C VAL A 190 -12.49 -11.02 -13.70
N GLY A 191 -11.53 -11.23 -12.79
CA GLY A 191 -10.21 -11.78 -13.08
C GLY A 191 -9.30 -10.83 -13.86
N VAL A 192 -9.57 -9.53 -13.84
CA VAL A 192 -8.77 -8.51 -14.53
C VAL A 192 -7.49 -8.20 -13.75
N THR A 193 -6.37 -8.05 -14.45
CA THR A 193 -5.14 -7.51 -13.84
C THR A 193 -5.34 -6.05 -13.49
N CYS A 194 -4.94 -5.65 -12.29
CA CYS A 194 -5.16 -4.29 -11.79
C CYS A 194 -3.86 -3.66 -11.30
N VAL A 195 -3.60 -2.42 -11.72
CA VAL A 195 -2.56 -1.56 -11.13
C VAL A 195 -3.25 -0.35 -10.53
N MET A 196 -3.10 -0.18 -9.22
CA MET A 196 -3.66 0.95 -8.48
C MET A 196 -2.57 1.88 -7.96
N VAL A 197 -2.88 3.15 -7.92
CA VAL A 197 -2.07 4.19 -7.27
C VAL A 197 -2.83 4.68 -6.04
N THR A 198 -2.15 4.75 -4.93
CA THR A 198 -2.67 5.35 -3.70
C THR A 198 -1.56 6.02 -2.90
N HIS A 199 -1.93 6.96 -2.05
CA HIS A 199 -1.08 7.49 -0.98
C HIS A 199 -1.52 6.96 0.40
N ASP A 200 -2.60 6.20 0.45
CA ASP A 200 -3.15 5.59 1.66
C ASP A 200 -2.55 4.20 1.85
N GLN A 201 -1.89 4.01 3.00
CA GLN A 201 -1.22 2.76 3.34
C GLN A 201 -2.23 1.64 3.60
N GLU A 202 -3.37 1.95 4.26
CA GLU A 202 -4.41 0.97 4.54
C GLU A 202 -5.00 0.42 3.24
N GLU A 203 -5.24 1.28 2.23
CA GLU A 203 -5.68 0.84 0.90
C GLU A 203 -4.70 -0.12 0.25
N ALA A 204 -3.40 0.25 0.22
CA ALA A 204 -2.39 -0.59 -0.39
C ALA A 204 -2.27 -1.95 0.32
N MET A 205 -2.25 -1.94 1.66
CA MET A 205 -2.08 -3.14 2.49
C MET A 205 -3.27 -4.10 2.41
N THR A 206 -4.50 -3.57 2.27
CA THR A 206 -5.73 -4.40 2.28
C THR A 206 -6.15 -4.88 0.90
N MET A 207 -5.87 -4.10 -0.16
CA MET A 207 -6.38 -4.39 -1.50
C MET A 207 -5.38 -5.11 -2.40
N ALA A 208 -4.08 -4.87 -2.23
CA ALA A 208 -3.07 -5.38 -3.15
C ALA A 208 -2.47 -6.70 -2.69
N SER A 209 -2.14 -7.57 -3.64
CA SER A 209 -1.35 -8.77 -3.40
C SER A 209 0.15 -8.45 -3.33
N ARG A 210 0.60 -7.41 -4.02
CA ARG A 210 1.95 -6.84 -3.94
C ARG A 210 1.92 -5.33 -4.04
N ILE A 211 2.89 -4.71 -3.37
CA ILE A 211 3.04 -3.25 -3.26
C ILE A 211 4.44 -2.86 -3.72
N ALA A 212 4.56 -1.81 -4.52
CA ALA A 212 5.81 -1.09 -4.71
C ALA A 212 5.78 0.22 -3.92
N VAL A 213 6.71 0.38 -2.99
CA VAL A 213 6.94 1.67 -2.32
C VAL A 213 7.83 2.52 -3.22
N MET A 214 7.32 3.69 -3.62
CA MET A 214 7.98 4.59 -4.56
C MET A 214 8.37 5.90 -3.89
N SER A 215 9.61 6.32 -4.10
CA SER A 215 10.13 7.62 -3.67
C SER A 215 11.06 8.18 -4.74
N GLN A 216 11.01 9.49 -4.98
CA GLN A 216 11.89 10.20 -5.93
C GLN A 216 12.01 9.52 -7.31
N GLY A 217 10.89 9.05 -7.84
CA GLY A 217 10.85 8.41 -9.16
C GLY A 217 11.33 6.96 -9.20
N ARG A 218 11.72 6.34 -8.09
CA ARG A 218 12.28 4.99 -8.01
C ARG A 218 11.48 4.10 -7.08
N PHE A 219 11.51 2.80 -7.33
CA PHE A 219 11.02 1.80 -6.38
C PHE A 219 12.09 1.54 -5.32
N LEU A 220 11.73 1.72 -4.05
CA LEU A 220 12.59 1.42 -2.91
C LEU A 220 12.45 -0.04 -2.48
N GLN A 221 11.24 -0.56 -2.52
CA GLN A 221 10.94 -1.95 -2.19
C GLN A 221 9.69 -2.41 -2.95
N VAL A 222 9.68 -3.68 -3.36
CA VAL A 222 8.53 -4.37 -3.94
C VAL A 222 8.36 -5.69 -3.20
N GLY A 223 7.17 -5.94 -2.65
CA GLY A 223 6.89 -7.16 -1.90
C GLY A 223 5.40 -7.33 -1.61
N SER A 224 5.04 -8.40 -0.90
CA SER A 224 3.71 -8.54 -0.31
C SER A 224 3.47 -7.47 0.76
N PRO A 225 2.22 -7.17 1.15
CA PRO A 225 1.93 -6.31 2.29
C PRO A 225 2.73 -6.70 3.55
N ALA A 226 2.81 -7.99 3.85
CA ALA A 226 3.56 -8.50 4.99
C ALA A 226 5.07 -8.22 4.86
N ASP A 227 5.68 -8.43 3.66
CA ASP A 227 7.10 -8.15 3.45
C ASP A 227 7.42 -6.67 3.66
N ILE A 228 6.55 -5.78 3.15
CA ILE A 228 6.73 -4.31 3.26
C ILE A 228 6.64 -3.86 4.73
N TYR A 229 5.74 -4.46 5.52
CA TYR A 229 5.50 -4.07 6.91
C TYR A 229 6.52 -4.70 7.88
N GLU A 230 6.73 -6.03 7.76
CA GLU A 230 7.53 -6.82 8.70
C GLU A 230 9.03 -6.79 8.38
N SER A 231 9.40 -6.57 7.11
CA SER A 231 10.78 -6.61 6.64
C SER A 231 11.08 -5.40 5.73
N PRO A 232 10.93 -4.17 6.23
CA PRO A 232 11.25 -2.98 5.45
C PRO A 232 12.73 -2.98 5.05
N ALA A 233 13.00 -2.62 3.78
CA ALA A 233 14.37 -2.64 3.24
C ALA A 233 15.20 -1.41 3.64
N THR A 234 14.54 -0.31 3.98
CA THR A 234 15.19 0.97 4.31
C THR A 234 14.48 1.68 5.46
N ARG A 235 15.17 2.63 6.12
CA ARG A 235 14.57 3.53 7.12
C ARG A 235 13.35 4.27 6.58
N PHE A 236 13.43 4.73 5.32
CA PHE A 236 12.31 5.41 4.67
C PHE A 236 11.07 4.49 4.59
N VAL A 237 11.23 3.24 4.16
CA VAL A 237 10.10 2.30 4.06
C VAL A 237 9.54 1.99 5.45
N ALA A 238 10.41 1.77 6.46
CA ALA A 238 9.99 1.50 7.83
C ALA A 238 9.14 2.65 8.41
N ASP A 239 9.58 3.90 8.22
CA ASP A 239 8.90 5.10 8.73
C ASP A 239 7.66 5.45 7.88
N PHE A 240 7.74 5.24 6.57
CA PHE A 240 6.63 5.54 5.66
C PHE A 240 5.44 4.59 5.84
N ILE A 241 5.67 3.33 6.26
CA ILE A 241 4.61 2.32 6.43
C ILE A 241 4.25 2.17 7.91
N GLY A 242 3.27 2.95 8.37
CA GLY A 242 2.79 2.92 9.74
C GLY A 242 3.74 3.55 10.76
N ASN A 243 3.39 3.43 12.03
CA ASN A 243 4.24 3.91 13.10
C ASN A 243 5.41 2.96 13.34
N VAL A 244 6.59 3.52 13.65
CA VAL A 244 7.79 2.76 13.99
C VAL A 244 8.61 3.50 15.04
N ASN A 245 9.32 2.77 15.90
CA ASN A 245 10.41 3.29 16.71
C ASN A 245 11.71 3.00 15.97
N LEU A 246 12.45 4.03 15.62
CA LEU A 246 13.78 3.94 15.00
C LEU A 246 14.82 4.35 16.04
N MET A 247 15.75 3.45 16.35
CA MET A 247 16.82 3.66 17.31
C MET A 247 18.15 3.50 16.59
N GLU A 248 18.92 4.60 16.55
CA GLU A 248 20.25 4.58 15.92
C GLU A 248 21.26 3.89 16.84
N GLY A 249 22.14 3.08 16.26
CA GLY A 249 23.13 2.33 17.02
C GLY A 249 24.27 1.81 16.17
N ARG A 250 25.13 1.04 16.82
CA ARG A 250 26.31 0.41 16.20
C ARG A 250 26.34 -1.09 16.49
N VAL A 251 26.76 -1.84 15.51
CA VAL A 251 26.97 -3.29 15.65
C VAL A 251 28.15 -3.53 16.57
N VAL A 252 27.95 -4.21 17.68
CA VAL A 252 28.99 -4.63 18.63
C VAL A 252 29.33 -6.10 18.52
N VAL A 253 28.34 -6.95 18.19
CA VAL A 253 28.50 -8.36 17.89
C VAL A 253 27.75 -8.70 16.63
N ASP A 254 28.34 -9.50 15.74
CA ASP A 254 27.64 -10.07 14.56
C ASP A 254 28.17 -11.49 14.33
N GLU A 255 27.43 -12.47 14.90
CA GLU A 255 27.69 -13.89 14.76
C GLU A 255 26.60 -14.55 13.91
N ALA A 256 26.78 -15.80 13.55
CA ALA A 256 25.84 -16.48 12.64
C ALA A 256 24.44 -16.67 13.24
N ASP A 257 24.36 -16.82 14.55
CA ASP A 257 23.15 -17.11 15.32
C ASP A 257 22.56 -15.89 16.04
N HIS A 258 23.33 -14.80 16.20
CA HIS A 258 22.84 -13.56 16.79
C HIS A 258 23.68 -12.34 16.42
N ALA A 259 23.09 -11.17 16.58
CA ALA A 259 23.80 -9.90 16.53
C ALA A 259 23.40 -9.03 17.74
N GLU A 260 24.32 -8.18 18.19
CA GLU A 260 24.06 -7.17 19.20
C GLU A 260 24.34 -5.77 18.64
N ILE A 261 23.38 -4.88 18.86
CA ILE A 261 23.45 -3.49 18.42
C ILE A 261 23.34 -2.59 19.66
N GLU A 262 24.37 -1.81 19.89
CA GLU A 262 24.41 -0.83 20.97
C GLU A 262 23.74 0.47 20.49
N CYS A 263 22.57 0.77 21.04
CA CYS A 263 21.88 2.05 20.95
C CYS A 263 22.02 2.79 22.28
N GLU A 264 21.64 4.08 22.34
CA GLU A 264 21.86 4.95 23.49
C GLU A 264 21.23 4.41 24.78
N ASP A 265 19.98 3.88 24.71
CA ASP A 265 19.22 3.40 25.87
C ASP A 265 19.12 1.88 25.98
N VAL A 266 19.42 1.15 24.91
CA VAL A 266 19.21 -0.32 24.79
C VAL A 266 20.34 -0.96 24.03
N VAL A 267 20.83 -2.09 24.55
CA VAL A 267 21.57 -3.03 23.71
C VAL A 267 20.57 -4.02 23.14
N HIS A 268 20.36 -3.95 21.83
CA HIS A 268 19.43 -4.83 21.10
C HIS A 268 20.10 -6.15 20.74
N ARG A 269 19.48 -7.25 21.15
CA ARG A 269 19.84 -8.57 20.67
C ARG A 269 18.88 -8.99 19.55
N VAL A 270 19.44 -9.41 18.43
CA VAL A 270 18.74 -9.98 17.26
C VAL A 270 19.10 -11.45 17.19
N ASP A 271 18.18 -12.33 16.84
CA ASP A 271 18.33 -13.80 16.84
C ASP A 271 18.92 -14.37 15.54
N HIS A 272 19.62 -13.57 14.78
CA HIS A 272 20.33 -13.95 13.56
C HIS A 272 21.47 -12.97 13.26
N GLY A 273 22.46 -13.42 12.52
CA GLY A 273 23.51 -12.53 12.00
C GLY A 273 22.95 -11.56 10.96
N ILE A 274 23.45 -10.34 10.96
CA ILE A 274 23.02 -9.27 10.05
C ILE A 274 23.94 -9.08 8.85
N THR A 275 25.00 -9.88 8.73
CA THR A 275 26.02 -9.78 7.68
C THR A 275 26.68 -8.38 7.65
N GLY A 276 26.92 -7.82 8.82
CA GLY A 276 27.56 -6.53 9.02
C GLY A 276 29.03 -6.64 9.39
N TYR A 277 29.58 -5.57 9.94
CA TYR A 277 30.88 -5.56 10.58
C TYR A 277 30.81 -4.76 11.88
N GLN A 278 31.68 -5.12 12.83
CA GLN A 278 31.74 -4.45 14.12
C GLN A 278 32.01 -2.95 13.94
N GLY A 279 31.21 -2.12 14.62
CA GLY A 279 31.24 -0.65 14.51
C GLY A 279 30.41 -0.08 13.37
N GLN A 280 29.76 -0.90 12.54
CA GLN A 280 28.83 -0.42 11.50
C GLN A 280 27.67 0.33 12.12
N GLU A 281 27.38 1.54 11.61
CA GLU A 281 26.20 2.30 11.96
C GLU A 281 24.96 1.68 11.32
N VAL A 282 23.92 1.45 12.12
CA VAL A 282 22.65 0.85 11.73
C VAL A 282 21.51 1.52 12.49
N ALA A 283 20.28 1.28 12.07
CA ALA A 283 19.09 1.60 12.88
C ALA A 283 18.33 0.33 13.23
N VAL A 284 17.81 0.24 14.44
CA VAL A 284 16.90 -0.82 14.85
C VAL A 284 15.47 -0.27 14.75
N ALA A 285 14.62 -0.93 13.97
CA ALA A 285 13.22 -0.61 13.80
C ALA A 285 12.35 -1.56 14.60
N VAL A 286 11.50 -1.02 15.49
CA VAL A 286 10.55 -1.80 16.30
C VAL A 286 9.16 -1.19 16.16
N ARG A 287 8.17 -2.00 15.78
CA ARG A 287 6.78 -1.55 15.70
C ARG A 287 6.19 -1.34 17.09
N PRO A 288 5.41 -0.27 17.36
CA PRO A 288 4.83 0.01 18.67
C PRO A 288 3.97 -1.11 19.24
N GLU A 289 3.25 -1.84 18.40
CA GLU A 289 2.39 -2.97 18.79
C GLU A 289 3.16 -4.25 19.15
N LYS A 290 4.45 -4.31 18.86
CA LYS A 290 5.33 -5.44 19.23
C LYS A 290 6.03 -5.23 20.56
N ILE A 291 5.84 -4.07 21.17
CA ILE A 291 6.41 -3.69 22.47
C ILE A 291 5.35 -3.90 23.55
N HIS A 292 5.74 -4.58 24.61
CA HIS A 292 4.88 -4.82 25.77
C HIS A 292 5.33 -3.97 26.97
N LEU A 293 4.37 -3.61 27.84
CA LEU A 293 4.62 -2.87 29.06
C LEU A 293 4.43 -3.77 30.28
N SER A 294 5.32 -3.64 31.27
CA SER A 294 5.22 -4.29 32.57
C SER A 294 5.71 -3.38 33.70
N ALA A 295 5.16 -3.57 34.91
CA ALA A 295 5.63 -2.85 36.11
C ALA A 295 6.98 -3.39 36.58
N GLU A 296 7.20 -4.71 36.44
CA GLU A 296 8.40 -5.42 36.82
C GLU A 296 9.28 -5.75 35.61
N PRO A 297 10.60 -5.96 35.80
CA PRO A 297 11.48 -6.37 34.72
C PRO A 297 11.00 -7.69 34.10
N PRO A 298 10.93 -7.82 32.77
CA PRO A 298 10.51 -9.05 32.12
C PRO A 298 11.53 -10.18 32.36
N GLU A 299 11.03 -11.41 32.45
CA GLU A 299 11.87 -12.60 32.51
C GLU A 299 12.32 -13.06 31.10
N GLY A 300 13.44 -13.78 31.04
CA GLY A 300 13.99 -14.37 29.82
C GLY A 300 14.78 -13.43 28.93
N GLU A 301 15.18 -13.93 27.74
CA GLU A 301 15.96 -13.18 26.75
C GLU A 301 15.02 -12.23 25.97
N ARG A 302 14.90 -11.01 26.43
CA ARG A 302 14.12 -9.95 25.79
C ARG A 302 14.90 -8.64 25.74
N ASN A 303 14.74 -7.91 24.67
CA ASN A 303 15.15 -6.51 24.63
C ASN A 303 14.26 -5.71 25.57
N ARG A 304 14.84 -4.84 26.38
CA ARG A 304 14.09 -4.12 27.41
C ARG A 304 14.73 -2.77 27.73
N VAL A 305 13.89 -1.81 28.07
CA VAL A 305 14.29 -0.49 28.55
C VAL A 305 13.28 0.04 29.55
N ARG A 306 13.72 0.83 30.49
CA ARG A 306 12.86 1.49 31.45
C ARG A 306 12.50 2.89 30.93
N GLY A 307 11.22 3.26 30.95
CA GLY A 307 10.74 4.55 30.48
C GLY A 307 9.67 5.15 31.37
N LEU A 308 9.61 6.48 31.39
CA LEU A 308 8.60 7.24 32.10
C LEU A 308 7.41 7.53 31.17
N VAL A 309 6.19 7.17 31.56
CA VAL A 309 4.98 7.49 30.79
C VAL A 309 4.75 9.00 30.77
N ARG A 310 5.03 9.64 29.64
CA ARG A 310 4.84 11.10 29.46
C ARG A 310 3.45 11.45 28.97
N ALA A 311 2.89 10.65 28.08
CA ALA A 311 1.56 10.87 27.53
C ALA A 311 0.90 9.56 27.13
N MET A 312 -0.42 9.57 27.07
CA MET A 312 -1.25 8.47 26.61
C MET A 312 -2.34 9.02 25.68
N SER A 313 -2.61 8.31 24.59
CA SER A 313 -3.69 8.63 23.65
C SER A 313 -4.59 7.42 23.48
N TYR A 314 -5.86 7.55 23.84
CA TYR A 314 -6.86 6.48 23.74
C TYR A 314 -7.54 6.49 22.37
N PHE A 315 -7.43 5.38 21.63
CA PHE A 315 -8.00 5.20 20.28
C PHE A 315 -9.16 4.19 20.23
N GLY A 316 -9.72 3.82 21.36
CA GLY A 316 -10.78 2.82 21.46
C GLY A 316 -10.22 1.41 21.49
N GLY A 317 -9.79 0.85 20.37
CA GLY A 317 -9.22 -0.50 20.29
C GLY A 317 -7.83 -0.65 20.92
N TYR A 318 -7.08 0.44 21.02
CA TYR A 318 -5.76 0.45 21.65
C TYR A 318 -5.48 1.80 22.34
N THR A 319 -4.49 1.80 23.21
CA THR A 319 -3.91 3.02 23.84
C THR A 319 -2.47 3.16 23.38
N LEU A 320 -2.12 4.31 22.81
CA LEU A 320 -0.76 4.68 22.44
C LEU A 320 -0.08 5.36 23.62
N TYR A 321 0.97 4.74 24.14
CA TYR A 321 1.84 5.30 25.18
C TYR A 321 3.06 5.96 24.56
N HIS A 322 3.42 7.12 25.09
CA HIS A 322 4.69 7.80 24.80
C HIS A 322 5.56 7.72 26.05
N LEU A 323 6.61 6.91 25.97
CA LEU A 323 7.58 6.75 27.06
C LEU A 323 8.79 7.64 26.81
N GLU A 324 9.21 8.39 27.80
CA GLU A 324 10.51 9.07 27.78
C GLU A 324 11.57 8.13 28.33
N LEU A 325 12.57 7.86 27.53
CA LEU A 325 13.72 7.03 27.84
C LEU A 325 14.78 7.83 28.64
N PRO A 326 15.79 7.19 29.26
CA PRO A 326 16.84 7.88 30.01
C PRO A 326 17.61 8.92 29.20
N SER A 327 17.81 8.73 27.91
CA SER A 327 18.41 9.70 26.98
C SER A 327 17.55 10.93 26.69
N GLY A 328 16.25 10.87 27.01
CA GLY A 328 15.22 11.84 26.62
C GLY A 328 14.52 11.49 25.31
N ALA A 329 14.90 10.40 24.63
CA ALA A 329 14.22 9.91 23.45
C ALA A 329 12.82 9.40 23.78
N THR A 330 11.92 9.42 22.80
CA THR A 330 10.54 8.92 22.95
C THR A 330 10.37 7.56 22.32
N LEU A 331 9.91 6.59 23.12
CA LEU A 331 9.49 5.27 22.67
C LEU A 331 7.95 5.21 22.62
N LYS A 332 7.38 4.85 21.47
CA LYS A 332 5.93 4.65 21.28
C LYS A 332 5.58 3.21 21.51
N VAL A 333 4.51 2.95 22.28
CA VAL A 333 4.01 1.58 22.55
C VAL A 333 2.51 1.54 22.36
N ASN A 334 2.02 0.63 21.52
CA ASN A 334 0.60 0.36 21.35
C ASN A 334 0.18 -0.79 22.24
N VAL A 335 -0.77 -0.54 23.13
CA VAL A 335 -1.34 -1.56 24.03
C VAL A 335 -2.80 -1.75 23.65
N GLU A 336 -3.19 -2.98 23.29
CA GLU A 336 -4.58 -3.31 22.99
C GLU A 336 -5.49 -3.13 24.20
N ASN A 337 -6.69 -2.56 23.98
CA ASN A 337 -7.73 -2.39 24.99
C ASN A 337 -8.69 -3.59 24.92
N ASP A 338 -8.26 -4.75 25.44
CA ASP A 338 -8.98 -6.02 25.43
C ASP A 338 -10.14 -6.06 26.45
N THR A 339 -10.10 -5.19 27.47
CA THR A 339 -11.12 -5.08 28.52
C THR A 339 -11.57 -3.63 28.71
N ARG A 340 -12.79 -3.43 29.25
CA ARG A 340 -13.32 -2.08 29.51
C ARG A 340 -12.50 -1.28 30.53
N GLN A 341 -11.93 -1.97 31.52
CA GLN A 341 -11.04 -1.39 32.54
C GLN A 341 -9.90 -2.37 32.75
N ARG A 342 -8.70 -2.01 32.36
CA ARG A 342 -7.50 -2.79 32.63
C ARG A 342 -6.98 -2.38 34.00
N GLU A 343 -7.21 -3.24 35.01
CA GLU A 343 -6.62 -3.05 36.34
C GLU A 343 -5.09 -3.04 36.21
N GLY A 344 -4.44 -2.05 36.83
CA GLY A 344 -2.97 -1.91 36.78
C GLY A 344 -2.43 -1.40 35.44
N ALA A 345 -3.27 -0.84 34.55
CA ALA A 345 -2.77 -0.13 33.36
C ALA A 345 -1.88 1.05 33.76
N PRO A 346 -0.71 1.23 33.11
CA PRO A 346 0.16 2.36 33.40
C PRO A 346 -0.55 3.70 33.19
N VAL A 347 -0.29 4.68 34.07
CA VAL A 347 -0.79 6.04 33.95
C VAL A 347 0.35 7.03 33.76
N GLN A 348 0.03 8.26 33.38
CA GLN A 348 1.02 9.32 33.24
C GLN A 348 1.80 9.53 34.54
N GLY A 349 3.12 9.52 34.43
CA GLY A 349 4.04 9.62 35.56
C GLY A 349 4.56 8.28 36.06
N ASP A 350 4.01 7.16 35.62
CA ASP A 350 4.52 5.85 36.00
C ASP A 350 5.83 5.55 35.30
N LEU A 351 6.70 4.82 35.99
CA LEU A 351 7.95 4.30 35.48
C LEU A 351 7.78 2.81 35.17
N VAL A 352 7.83 2.44 33.90
CA VAL A 352 7.51 1.10 33.41
C VAL A 352 8.67 0.48 32.63
N TRP A 353 8.65 -0.85 32.49
CA TRP A 353 9.50 -1.58 31.56
C TRP A 353 8.79 -1.75 30.22
N ALA A 354 9.43 -1.29 29.14
CA ALA A 354 9.09 -1.64 27.78
C ALA A 354 9.99 -2.78 27.31
N HIS A 355 9.41 -3.83 26.73
CA HIS A 355 10.18 -5.00 26.32
C HIS A 355 9.59 -5.67 25.05
N TRP A 356 10.45 -6.30 24.27
CA TRP A 356 10.08 -7.02 23.03
C TRP A 356 11.01 -8.19 22.75
N LEU A 357 10.57 -9.11 21.89
CA LEU A 357 11.37 -10.25 21.48
C LEU A 357 12.48 -9.86 20.51
N PRO A 358 13.63 -10.57 20.47
CA PRO A 358 14.67 -10.41 19.47
C PRO A 358 14.16 -10.51 18.03
N THR A 359 13.12 -11.33 17.80
CA THR A 359 12.44 -11.52 16.49
C THR A 359 11.49 -10.40 16.10
N SER A 360 11.18 -9.46 17.01
CA SER A 360 10.16 -8.41 16.79
C SER A 360 10.75 -7.10 16.24
N GLN A 361 11.98 -7.12 15.78
CA GLN A 361 12.71 -5.95 15.30
C GLN A 361 13.43 -6.23 13.99
N VAL A 362 13.75 -5.17 13.27
CA VAL A 362 14.49 -5.22 12.01
C VAL A 362 15.69 -4.30 12.08
N VAL A 363 16.85 -4.78 11.63
CA VAL A 363 18.07 -3.97 11.54
C VAL A 363 18.20 -3.39 10.14
N LEU A 364 18.26 -2.08 10.05
CA LEU A 364 18.30 -1.30 8.83
C LEU A 364 19.70 -0.71 8.65
N LYS A 365 20.33 -1.03 7.51
CA LYS A 365 21.70 -0.58 7.20
C LYS A 365 21.74 0.78 6.48
N SER A 366 20.59 1.27 5.96
CA SER A 366 20.46 2.50 5.18
C SER A 366 19.10 3.17 5.40
#